data_91f01a839bc85dc189b9558e07859faa
#
_entry.id   91f01a839bc85dc189b9558e07859faa
#
_cell.length_a   1.000
_cell.length_b   1.000
_cell.length_c   1.000
_cell.angle_alpha   90.00
_cell.angle_beta   90.00
_cell.angle_gamma   90.00
#
_symmetry.space_group_name_H-M   'P 1'
#
loop_
_entity.id
_entity.type
_entity.pdbx_description
1 polymer ?
#
loop_
_entity_poly.entity_id
_entity_poly.type
_entity_poly.pdbx_seq_one_letter_code
_entity_poly.pdbx_strand_id
1 'polypeptide(L)'
;MNEELIISGRENPLVDPQLHIWHWPIPLYLFLGGLAAGVLFFAALYYLMGKEDEYRSAVRRVPFIAPVALVLGLAALFFDLRHKAFFWQLYTTIRLESPMSWGAWTLLVITTVSVIWCALHIREFFPEWNWKYGWLKELEVFFNRFKKPLAWVMLIFAIITGVYTGILLSAFNARPLWNTSVLGPLFLASGLSAGAASIVLASRNRKERILFTKIDMIILGVELFLIVHMFMGFLASTQVQIEAAGLFLGGPYTMVF
;
A
#
# COMPACT_ATOMS: atom_id res chain seq x y z
N MET A 1 -36.02 -9.03 -13.89
CA MET A 1 -34.71 -9.69 -13.67
C MET A 1 -34.20 -10.44 -14.91
N ASN A 2 -35.07 -11.02 -15.73
CA ASN A 2 -34.64 -11.73 -16.94
C ASN A 2 -34.23 -10.78 -18.08
N GLU A 3 -34.72 -9.55 -18.10
CA GLU A 3 -34.38 -8.56 -19.12
C GLU A 3 -32.95 -8.06 -19.05
N GLU A 4 -32.38 -7.89 -17.85
CA GLU A 4 -30.98 -7.50 -17.68
C GLU A 4 -30.01 -8.59 -18.17
N LEU A 5 -30.35 -9.86 -18.00
CA LEU A 5 -29.55 -10.97 -18.49
C LEU A 5 -29.54 -11.10 -20.01
N ILE A 6 -30.63 -10.69 -20.66
CA ILE A 6 -30.78 -10.72 -22.13
C ILE A 6 -30.05 -9.54 -22.79
N ILE A 7 -30.00 -8.39 -22.12
CA ILE A 7 -29.38 -7.15 -22.65
C ILE A 7 -27.88 -7.08 -22.36
N SER A 8 -27.35 -7.84 -21.40
CA SER A 8 -25.97 -7.71 -20.94
C SER A 8 -24.91 -8.17 -21.96
N GLY A 9 -25.30 -8.92 -23.01
CA GLY A 9 -24.36 -9.45 -24.00
C GLY A 9 -23.29 -10.39 -23.43
N ARG A 10 -23.44 -10.85 -22.20
CA ARG A 10 -22.44 -11.64 -21.46
C ARG A 10 -22.03 -12.96 -22.11
N GLU A 11 -22.82 -13.44 -23.05
CA GLU A 11 -22.52 -14.64 -23.83
C GLU A 11 -21.87 -14.33 -25.20
N ASN A 12 -21.68 -13.06 -25.51
CA ASN A 12 -21.03 -12.66 -26.76
C ASN A 12 -19.55 -12.27 -26.51
N PRO A 13 -18.58 -13.13 -26.87
CA PRO A 13 -17.16 -12.88 -26.64
C PRO A 13 -16.60 -11.66 -27.38
N LEU A 14 -17.36 -11.09 -28.34
CA LEU A 14 -16.99 -9.85 -29.05
C LEU A 14 -17.48 -8.61 -28.29
N VAL A 15 -18.56 -8.72 -27.54
CA VAL A 15 -19.14 -7.61 -26.74
C VAL A 15 -18.65 -7.65 -25.31
N ASP A 16 -18.43 -8.86 -24.78
CA ASP A 16 -17.82 -9.09 -23.46
C ASP A 16 -16.40 -9.61 -23.68
N PRO A 17 -15.44 -8.70 -23.97
CA PRO A 17 -14.07 -9.13 -24.09
C PRO A 17 -13.70 -9.83 -22.79
N GLN A 18 -13.21 -11.06 -22.85
CA GLN A 18 -12.63 -11.73 -21.72
C GLN A 18 -11.54 -10.81 -21.21
N LEU A 19 -11.83 -10.07 -20.17
CA LEU A 19 -10.84 -9.31 -19.44
C LEU A 19 -9.87 -10.32 -18.90
N HIS A 20 -8.73 -10.47 -19.58
CA HIS A 20 -7.55 -11.10 -18.99
C HIS A 20 -7.11 -10.19 -17.86
N ILE A 21 -7.67 -10.52 -16.69
CA ILE A 21 -7.62 -9.67 -15.55
C ILE A 21 -6.27 -9.89 -14.90
N TRP A 22 -5.76 -8.80 -14.44
CA TRP A 22 -4.64 -8.63 -13.55
C TRP A 22 -3.97 -9.94 -13.14
N HIS A 23 -2.81 -10.18 -13.72
CA HIS A 23 -1.95 -11.29 -13.39
C HIS A 23 -1.24 -11.03 -12.05
N TRP A 24 -0.39 -11.94 -11.62
CA TRP A 24 0.39 -11.88 -10.39
C TRP A 24 1.14 -10.54 -10.11
N PRO A 25 1.53 -9.69 -11.09
CA PRO A 25 2.21 -8.43 -10.80
C PRO A 25 1.36 -7.47 -9.98
N ILE A 26 0.03 -7.44 -10.20
CA ILE A 26 -0.85 -6.52 -9.49
C ILE A 26 -0.98 -6.88 -8.01
N PRO A 27 -1.33 -8.10 -7.59
CA PRO A 27 -1.30 -8.47 -6.17
C PRO A 27 0.04 -8.22 -5.50
N LEU A 28 1.15 -8.49 -6.19
CA LEU A 28 2.49 -8.21 -5.67
C LEU A 28 2.69 -6.71 -5.42
N TYR A 29 2.34 -5.87 -6.39
CA TYR A 29 2.40 -4.41 -6.24
C TYR A 29 1.53 -3.91 -5.07
N LEU A 30 0.31 -4.42 -4.95
CA LEU A 30 -0.61 -4.05 -3.87
C LEU A 30 -0.02 -4.40 -2.49
N PHE A 31 0.54 -5.59 -2.34
CA PHE A 31 1.19 -6.02 -1.11
C PHE A 31 2.44 -5.17 -0.78
N LEU A 32 3.34 -4.98 -1.75
CA LEU A 32 4.57 -4.23 -1.55
C LEU A 32 4.32 -2.74 -1.27
N GLY A 33 3.31 -2.17 -1.92
CA GLY A 33 2.85 -0.79 -1.67
C GLY A 33 2.29 -0.63 -0.26
N GLY A 34 1.45 -1.55 0.20
CA GLY A 34 0.91 -1.58 1.55
C GLY A 34 2.00 -1.75 2.61
N LEU A 35 2.91 -2.70 2.41
CA LEU A 35 4.07 -2.92 3.27
C LEU A 35 4.92 -1.65 3.42
N ALA A 36 5.28 -1.01 2.29
CA ALA A 36 6.05 0.23 2.30
C ALA A 36 5.32 1.35 3.03
N ALA A 37 4.01 1.51 2.78
CA ALA A 37 3.18 2.49 3.46
C ALA A 37 3.17 2.27 4.99
N GLY A 38 2.98 1.04 5.46
CA GLY A 38 2.99 0.70 6.88
C GLY A 38 4.32 0.98 7.55
N VAL A 39 5.42 0.58 6.91
CA VAL A 39 6.78 0.83 7.41
C VAL A 39 7.07 2.32 7.53
N LEU A 40 6.75 3.11 6.49
CA LEU A 40 6.99 4.55 6.47
C LEU A 40 6.07 5.30 7.44
N PHE A 41 4.84 4.83 7.62
CA PHE A 41 3.91 5.37 8.61
C PHE A 41 4.51 5.30 10.02
N PHE A 42 4.95 4.14 10.45
CA PHE A 42 5.54 3.98 11.78
C PHE A 42 6.85 4.75 11.94
N ALA A 43 7.69 4.76 10.91
CA ALA A 43 8.93 5.53 10.94
C ALA A 43 8.67 7.03 11.15
N ALA A 44 7.74 7.60 10.39
CA ALA A 44 7.35 8.99 10.52
C ALA A 44 6.69 9.29 11.87
N LEU A 45 5.74 8.46 12.31
CA LEU A 45 4.99 8.64 13.54
C LEU A 45 5.93 8.68 14.76
N TYR A 46 6.79 7.66 14.91
CA TYR A 46 7.69 7.57 16.07
C TYR A 46 8.80 8.62 16.04
N TYR A 47 9.24 9.03 14.86
CA TYR A 47 10.13 10.18 14.72
C TYR A 47 9.46 11.48 15.18
N LEU A 48 8.23 11.75 14.74
CA LEU A 48 7.47 12.96 15.12
C LEU A 48 7.13 12.98 16.63
N MET A 49 6.97 11.81 17.24
CA MET A 49 6.80 11.66 18.69
C MET A 49 8.11 11.88 19.48
N GLY A 50 9.24 12.11 18.82
CA GLY A 50 10.55 12.28 19.47
C GLY A 50 11.12 10.98 20.05
N LYS A 51 10.68 9.82 19.60
CA LYS A 51 11.07 8.50 20.10
C LYS A 51 12.03 7.76 19.15
N GLU A 52 12.77 8.51 18.37
CA GLU A 52 13.71 7.98 17.37
C GLU A 52 14.78 7.07 17.98
N ASP A 53 15.29 7.41 19.15
CA ASP A 53 16.35 6.64 19.81
C ASP A 53 15.80 5.43 20.58
N GLU A 54 14.56 5.51 21.07
CA GLU A 54 13.90 4.41 21.77
C GLU A 54 13.48 3.31 20.80
N TYR A 55 12.96 3.67 19.63
CA TYR A 55 12.46 2.76 18.57
C TYR A 55 13.31 2.86 17.31
N ARG A 56 14.59 2.60 17.48
CA ARG A 56 15.60 2.76 16.43
C ARG A 56 15.37 1.88 15.22
N SER A 57 14.84 0.66 15.40
CA SER A 57 14.55 -0.23 14.28
C SER A 57 13.42 0.31 13.45
N ALA A 58 12.33 0.77 14.06
CA ALA A 58 11.17 1.33 13.38
C ALA A 58 11.52 2.60 12.59
N VAL A 59 12.34 3.50 13.16
CA VAL A 59 12.61 4.81 12.57
C VAL A 59 13.78 4.80 11.58
N ARG A 60 14.84 4.04 11.87
CA ARG A 60 16.12 4.14 11.13
C ARG A 60 16.41 2.93 10.25
N ARG A 61 16.04 1.70 10.65
CA ARG A 61 16.46 0.46 9.96
C ARG A 61 15.42 -0.09 9.02
N VAL A 62 14.21 -0.32 9.52
CA VAL A 62 13.13 -0.94 8.74
C VAL A 62 12.68 -0.08 7.55
N PRO A 63 12.72 1.28 7.59
CA PRO A 63 12.41 2.10 6.43
C PRO A 63 13.22 1.80 5.17
N PHE A 64 14.39 1.17 5.28
CA PHE A 64 15.16 0.75 4.10
C PHE A 64 14.46 -0.32 3.25
N ILE A 65 13.49 -1.04 3.80
CA ILE A 65 12.66 -1.97 3.05
C ILE A 65 11.72 -1.20 2.09
N ALA A 66 11.26 -0.02 2.49
CA ALA A 66 10.24 0.72 1.75
C ALA A 66 10.65 1.12 0.32
N PRO A 67 11.80 1.77 0.05
CA PRO A 67 12.17 2.10 -1.32
C PRO A 67 12.40 0.86 -2.18
N VAL A 68 12.90 -0.23 -1.61
CA VAL A 68 13.08 -1.51 -2.33
C VAL A 68 11.72 -2.10 -2.68
N ALA A 69 10.78 -2.15 -1.73
CA ALA A 69 9.42 -2.64 -1.96
C ALA A 69 8.69 -1.78 -3.01
N LEU A 70 8.80 -0.45 -2.92
CA LEU A 70 8.18 0.47 -3.88
C LEU A 70 8.75 0.30 -5.29
N VAL A 71 10.07 0.19 -5.43
CA VAL A 71 10.72 -0.02 -6.74
C VAL A 71 10.30 -1.37 -7.33
N LEU A 72 10.29 -2.43 -6.54
CA LEU A 72 9.85 -3.76 -7.00
C LEU A 72 8.36 -3.77 -7.37
N GLY A 73 7.53 -3.11 -6.57
CA GLY A 73 6.10 -2.96 -6.86
C GLY A 73 5.85 -2.15 -8.14
N LEU A 74 6.56 -1.03 -8.33
CA LEU A 74 6.48 -0.22 -9.55
C LEU A 74 7.01 -0.98 -10.76
N ALA A 75 8.06 -1.79 -10.61
CA ALA A 75 8.56 -2.66 -11.67
C ALA A 75 7.52 -3.72 -12.05
N ALA A 76 6.87 -4.37 -11.08
CA ALA A 76 5.79 -5.31 -11.34
C ALA A 76 4.64 -4.63 -12.11
N LEU A 77 4.21 -3.43 -11.68
CA LEU A 77 3.20 -2.64 -12.37
C LEU A 77 3.63 -2.27 -13.80
N PHE A 78 4.89 -1.89 -14.00
CA PHE A 78 5.44 -1.58 -15.31
C PHE A 78 5.40 -2.79 -16.25
N PHE A 79 5.70 -4.00 -15.76
CA PHE A 79 5.63 -5.22 -16.56
C PHE A 79 4.20 -5.58 -16.98
N ASP A 80 3.20 -5.21 -16.19
CA ASP A 80 1.78 -5.42 -16.48
C ASP A 80 1.21 -4.40 -17.50
N LEU A 81 1.90 -3.28 -17.74
CA LEU A 81 1.48 -2.28 -18.72
C LEU A 81 1.48 -2.84 -20.14
N ARG A 82 0.36 -2.67 -20.83
CA ARG A 82 0.22 -3.06 -22.26
C ARG A 82 1.12 -2.22 -23.16
N HIS A 83 1.21 -0.91 -22.91
CA HIS A 83 1.99 0.06 -23.68
C HIS A 83 3.13 0.66 -22.85
N LYS A 84 4.17 -0.14 -22.60
CA LYS A 84 5.30 0.22 -21.73
C LYS A 84 6.04 1.48 -22.14
N ALA A 85 6.15 1.75 -23.45
CA ALA A 85 6.82 2.93 -23.97
C ALA A 85 6.14 4.27 -23.56
N PHE A 86 4.88 4.22 -23.18
CA PHE A 86 4.09 5.41 -22.82
C PHE A 86 3.82 5.55 -21.33
N PHE A 87 4.56 4.85 -20.47
CA PHE A 87 4.38 4.90 -19.00
C PHE A 87 4.45 6.32 -18.42
N TRP A 88 5.25 7.19 -19.01
CA TRP A 88 5.42 8.59 -18.61
C TRP A 88 4.11 9.40 -18.74
N GLN A 89 3.17 8.97 -19.57
CA GLN A 89 1.86 9.63 -19.70
C GLN A 89 1.05 9.60 -18.40
N LEU A 90 1.27 8.60 -17.54
CA LEU A 90 0.66 8.54 -16.20
C LEU A 90 1.02 9.74 -15.32
N TYR A 91 2.19 10.31 -15.55
CA TYR A 91 2.70 11.45 -14.78
C TYR A 91 2.42 12.80 -15.44
N THR A 92 2.32 12.84 -16.77
CA THR A 92 2.11 14.08 -17.54
C THR A 92 0.64 14.38 -17.80
N THR A 93 -0.24 13.37 -17.76
CA THR A 93 -1.68 13.54 -17.95
C THR A 93 -2.37 13.56 -16.59
N ILE A 94 -2.50 14.75 -15.98
CA ILE A 94 -3.15 14.90 -14.68
C ILE A 94 -4.66 14.92 -14.88
N ARG A 95 -5.35 13.91 -14.30
CA ARG A 95 -6.81 13.84 -14.24
C ARG A 95 -7.24 13.70 -12.79
N LEU A 96 -7.83 14.75 -12.24
CA LEU A 96 -8.28 14.77 -10.84
C LEU A 96 -9.43 13.79 -10.57
N GLU A 97 -10.16 13.40 -11.59
CA GLU A 97 -11.28 12.47 -11.54
C GLU A 97 -10.82 10.99 -11.52
N SER A 98 -9.54 10.73 -11.84
CA SER A 98 -9.01 9.37 -11.98
C SER A 98 -8.22 8.95 -10.73
N PRO A 99 -8.66 7.90 -10.00
CA PRO A 99 -7.88 7.33 -8.90
C PRO A 99 -6.47 6.90 -9.33
N MET A 100 -6.29 6.44 -10.57
CA MET A 100 -4.98 6.03 -11.10
C MET A 100 -4.00 7.21 -11.20
N SER A 101 -4.47 8.42 -11.56
CA SER A 101 -3.65 9.62 -11.59
C SER A 101 -3.18 10.02 -10.19
N TRP A 102 -4.07 9.95 -9.19
CA TRP A 102 -3.71 10.17 -7.78
C TRP A 102 -2.65 9.19 -7.31
N GLY A 103 -2.82 7.91 -7.68
CA GLY A 103 -1.84 6.88 -7.33
C GLY A 103 -0.46 7.11 -7.90
N ALA A 104 -0.37 7.47 -9.17
CA ALA A 104 0.92 7.75 -9.82
C ALA A 104 1.69 8.84 -9.09
N TRP A 105 1.04 9.96 -8.77
CA TRP A 105 1.67 11.07 -8.04
C TRP A 105 2.01 10.72 -6.60
N THR A 106 1.11 10.02 -5.91
CA THR A 106 1.34 9.57 -4.53
C THR A 106 2.57 8.65 -4.46
N LEU A 107 2.66 7.68 -5.39
CA LEU A 107 3.80 6.76 -5.45
C LEU A 107 5.11 7.48 -5.79
N LEU A 108 5.08 8.49 -6.66
CA LEU A 108 6.26 9.30 -6.97
C LEU A 108 6.77 10.02 -5.71
N VAL A 109 5.87 10.69 -4.99
CA VAL A 109 6.22 11.44 -3.79
C VAL A 109 6.74 10.51 -2.70
N ILE A 110 5.99 9.44 -2.37
CA ILE A 110 6.36 8.54 -1.27
C ILE A 110 7.68 7.80 -1.56
N THR A 111 7.92 7.41 -2.82
CA THR A 111 9.19 6.79 -3.23
C THR A 111 10.34 7.77 -3.05
N THR A 112 10.20 9.00 -3.53
CA THR A 112 11.23 10.04 -3.37
C THR A 112 11.53 10.31 -1.90
N VAL A 113 10.49 10.51 -1.08
CA VAL A 113 10.62 10.76 0.36
C VAL A 113 11.27 9.58 1.08
N SER A 114 10.91 8.34 0.71
CA SER A 114 11.50 7.14 1.31
C SER A 114 12.99 7.02 1.00
N VAL A 115 13.41 7.33 -0.23
CA VAL A 115 14.83 7.35 -0.61
C VAL A 115 15.61 8.43 0.17
N ILE A 116 15.05 9.64 0.27
CA ILE A 116 15.66 10.72 1.07
C ILE A 116 15.79 10.29 2.54
N TRP A 117 14.73 9.72 3.12
CA TRP A 117 14.74 9.22 4.50
C TRP A 117 15.83 8.18 4.73
N CYS A 118 15.95 7.21 3.83
CA CYS A 118 17.01 6.22 3.89
C CYS A 118 18.40 6.83 3.73
N ALA A 119 18.57 7.80 2.83
CA ALA A 119 19.84 8.50 2.65
C ALA A 119 20.29 9.24 3.93
N LEU A 120 19.34 9.85 4.67
CA LEU A 120 19.63 10.51 5.95
C LEU A 120 20.06 9.52 7.05
N HIS A 121 19.64 8.26 6.96
CA HIS A 121 19.95 7.21 7.96
C HIS A 121 20.95 6.18 7.44
N ILE A 122 21.62 6.43 6.32
CA ILE A 122 22.52 5.45 5.68
C ILE A 122 23.66 5.00 6.59
N ARG A 123 24.14 5.89 7.47
CA ARG A 123 25.19 5.58 8.46
C ARG A 123 24.76 4.59 9.54
N GLU A 124 23.47 4.25 9.62
CA GLU A 124 22.98 3.18 10.50
C GLU A 124 23.49 1.80 10.07
N PHE A 125 23.68 1.60 8.76
CA PHE A 125 24.21 0.35 8.18
C PHE A 125 25.68 0.48 7.78
N PHE A 126 26.07 1.68 7.36
CA PHE A 126 27.42 1.98 6.90
C PHE A 126 27.99 3.17 7.69
N PRO A 127 28.56 2.94 8.91
CA PRO A 127 29.04 4.02 9.77
C PRO A 127 30.10 4.92 9.12
N GLU A 128 30.93 4.36 8.25
CA GLU A 128 32.02 5.06 7.54
C GLU A 128 31.55 5.73 6.24
N TRP A 129 30.23 5.72 5.97
CA TRP A 129 29.70 6.29 4.72
C TRP A 129 29.98 7.78 4.62
N ASN A 130 30.69 8.15 3.57
CA ASN A 130 30.93 9.52 3.17
C ASN A 130 30.53 9.74 1.73
N TRP A 131 29.70 10.76 1.47
CA TRP A 131 29.33 11.11 0.12
C TRP A 131 30.54 11.55 -0.68
N LYS A 132 30.75 10.95 -1.85
CA LYS A 132 31.88 11.27 -2.73
C LYS A 132 31.78 12.69 -3.30
N TYR A 133 30.55 13.16 -3.57
CA TYR A 133 30.30 14.48 -4.19
C TYR A 133 29.85 15.51 -3.16
N GLY A 134 30.38 16.73 -3.27
CA GLY A 134 30.09 17.84 -2.33
C GLY A 134 28.58 18.21 -2.30
N TRP A 135 27.92 18.22 -3.46
CA TRP A 135 26.51 18.56 -3.56
C TRP A 135 25.59 17.56 -2.81
N LEU A 136 25.99 16.29 -2.70
CA LEU A 136 25.23 15.31 -1.90
C LEU A 136 25.35 15.59 -0.39
N LYS A 137 26.50 16.10 0.06
CA LYS A 137 26.67 16.53 1.46
C LYS A 137 25.80 17.75 1.77
N GLU A 138 25.71 18.69 0.85
CA GLU A 138 24.84 19.86 0.99
C GLU A 138 23.37 19.48 1.03
N LEU A 139 22.95 18.55 0.17
CA LEU A 139 21.61 17.99 0.21
C LEU A 139 21.30 17.26 1.52
N GLU A 140 22.24 16.47 2.04
CA GLU A 140 22.08 15.81 3.35
C GLU A 140 21.88 16.84 4.46
N VAL A 141 22.70 17.89 4.50
CA VAL A 141 22.58 18.98 5.50
C VAL A 141 21.24 19.68 5.36
N PHE A 142 20.83 19.98 4.13
CA PHE A 142 19.54 20.62 3.85
C PHE A 142 18.37 19.76 4.36
N PHE A 143 18.30 18.48 3.98
CA PHE A 143 17.21 17.60 4.40
C PHE A 143 17.24 17.28 5.90
N ASN A 144 18.42 17.23 6.53
CA ASN A 144 18.49 17.11 7.99
C ASN A 144 17.86 18.31 8.70
N ARG A 145 18.00 19.52 8.17
CA ARG A 145 17.36 20.73 8.70
C ARG A 145 15.83 20.64 8.57
N PHE A 146 15.33 20.02 7.49
CA PHE A 146 13.91 19.86 7.18
C PHE A 146 13.37 18.45 7.49
N LYS A 147 14.05 17.70 8.35
CA LYS A 147 13.68 16.31 8.66
C LYS A 147 12.26 16.19 9.25
N LYS A 148 11.86 17.16 10.10
CA LYS A 148 10.51 17.18 10.69
C LYS A 148 9.39 17.43 9.67
N PRO A 149 9.44 18.44 8.79
CA PRO A 149 8.51 18.55 7.65
C PRO A 149 8.51 17.33 6.74
N LEU A 150 9.69 16.77 6.44
CA LEU A 150 9.81 15.55 5.63
C LEU A 150 9.07 14.37 6.26
N ALA A 151 9.16 14.20 7.59
CA ALA A 151 8.42 13.18 8.32
C ALA A 151 6.90 13.39 8.26
N TRP A 152 6.42 14.64 8.29
CA TRP A 152 4.99 14.93 8.09
C TRP A 152 4.53 14.56 6.68
N VAL A 153 5.28 14.92 5.66
CA VAL A 153 4.99 14.52 4.28
C VAL A 153 4.96 13.00 4.17
N MET A 154 5.96 12.32 4.74
CA MET A 154 6.05 10.86 4.74
C MET A 154 4.83 10.22 5.43
N LEU A 155 4.38 10.74 6.57
CA LEU A 155 3.22 10.24 7.31
C LEU A 155 1.94 10.38 6.48
N ILE A 156 1.69 11.56 5.93
CA ILE A 156 0.50 11.86 5.13
C ILE A 156 0.47 10.96 3.88
N PHE A 157 1.57 10.90 3.14
CA PHE A 157 1.63 10.11 1.91
C PHE A 157 1.63 8.60 2.17
N ALA A 158 2.13 8.13 3.32
CA ALA A 158 1.97 6.74 3.74
C ALA A 158 0.50 6.36 3.95
N ILE A 159 -0.28 7.22 4.63
CA ILE A 159 -1.72 7.01 4.80
C ILE A 159 -2.43 7.03 3.44
N ILE A 160 -2.14 8.03 2.60
CA ILE A 160 -2.74 8.13 1.26
C ILE A 160 -2.43 6.87 0.45
N THR A 161 -1.17 6.39 0.44
CA THR A 161 -0.77 5.19 -0.29
C THR A 161 -1.53 3.95 0.19
N GLY A 162 -1.67 3.77 1.52
CA GLY A 162 -2.41 2.65 2.10
C GLY A 162 -3.89 2.66 1.73
N VAL A 163 -4.54 3.82 1.84
CA VAL A 163 -5.99 3.97 1.54
C VAL A 163 -6.27 3.95 0.04
N TYR A 164 -5.43 4.64 -0.75
CA TYR A 164 -5.58 4.77 -2.20
C TYR A 164 -5.75 3.42 -2.90
N THR A 165 -4.99 2.43 -2.49
CA THR A 165 -5.02 1.08 -3.06
C THR A 165 -6.42 0.47 -2.99
N GLY A 166 -7.08 0.58 -1.84
CA GLY A 166 -8.46 0.12 -1.68
C GLY A 166 -9.47 0.97 -2.44
N ILE A 167 -9.27 2.28 -2.53
CA ILE A 167 -10.12 3.18 -3.33
C ILE A 167 -10.01 2.81 -4.81
N LEU A 168 -8.80 2.56 -5.32
CA LEU A 168 -8.58 2.13 -6.70
C LEU A 168 -9.36 0.84 -7.01
N LEU A 169 -9.31 -0.15 -6.11
CA LEU A 169 -10.06 -1.39 -6.30
C LEU A 169 -11.57 -1.16 -6.24
N SER A 170 -12.05 -0.34 -5.30
CA SER A 170 -13.48 -0.04 -5.16
C SER A 170 -14.08 0.69 -6.36
N ALA A 171 -13.27 1.35 -7.18
CA ALA A 171 -13.70 2.00 -8.42
C ALA A 171 -14.07 0.99 -9.54
N PHE A 172 -13.74 -0.30 -9.39
CA PHE A 172 -14.11 -1.33 -10.34
C PHE A 172 -15.48 -1.94 -10.02
N ASN A 173 -16.54 -1.23 -10.37
CA ASN A 173 -17.93 -1.62 -10.11
C ASN A 173 -18.33 -2.98 -10.71
N ALA A 174 -17.66 -3.41 -11.78
CA ALA A 174 -17.88 -4.72 -12.41
C ALA A 174 -17.41 -5.91 -11.56
N ARG A 175 -16.71 -5.66 -10.44
CA ARG A 175 -16.24 -6.69 -9.52
C ARG A 175 -17.02 -6.64 -8.21
N PRO A 176 -17.95 -7.59 -7.99
CA PRO A 176 -18.85 -7.55 -6.84
C PRO A 176 -18.13 -7.44 -5.49
N LEU A 177 -17.03 -8.19 -5.30
CA LEU A 177 -16.26 -8.20 -4.06
C LEU A 177 -15.39 -6.94 -3.87
N TRP A 178 -15.15 -6.17 -4.93
CA TRP A 178 -14.37 -4.94 -4.83
C TRP A 178 -15.25 -3.70 -4.68
N ASN A 179 -16.51 -3.78 -5.05
CA ASN A 179 -17.45 -2.66 -4.96
C ASN A 179 -17.90 -2.42 -3.51
N THR A 180 -16.97 -1.97 -2.68
CA THR A 180 -17.23 -1.61 -1.29
C THR A 180 -16.26 -0.55 -0.81
N SER A 181 -16.76 0.42 -0.02
CA SER A 181 -15.95 1.49 0.59
C SER A 181 -15.03 0.99 1.71
N VAL A 182 -15.25 -0.22 2.21
CA VAL A 182 -14.44 -0.81 3.30
C VAL A 182 -13.03 -1.15 2.84
N LEU A 183 -12.78 -1.32 1.55
CA LEU A 183 -11.46 -1.68 1.02
C LEU A 183 -10.37 -0.66 1.35
N GLY A 184 -10.66 0.64 1.33
CA GLY A 184 -9.69 1.67 1.69
C GLY A 184 -9.13 1.49 3.11
N PRO A 185 -9.97 1.51 4.14
CA PRO A 185 -9.56 1.23 5.52
C PRO A 185 -8.93 -0.16 5.70
N LEU A 186 -9.43 -1.19 5.02
CA LEU A 186 -8.90 -2.55 5.11
C LEU A 186 -7.46 -2.63 4.58
N PHE A 187 -7.18 -2.06 3.41
CA PHE A 187 -5.82 -2.02 2.86
C PHE A 187 -4.86 -1.21 3.72
N LEU A 188 -5.32 -0.10 4.32
CA LEU A 188 -4.50 0.65 5.27
C LEU A 188 -4.18 -0.20 6.51
N ALA A 189 -5.18 -0.87 7.11
CA ALA A 189 -4.97 -1.73 8.27
C ALA A 189 -3.98 -2.85 7.94
N SER A 190 -4.17 -3.55 6.83
CA SER A 190 -3.29 -4.62 6.37
C SER A 190 -1.85 -4.14 6.11
N GLY A 191 -1.69 -2.98 5.49
CA GLY A 191 -0.38 -2.34 5.30
C GLY A 191 0.30 -1.99 6.63
N LEU A 192 -0.45 -1.44 7.59
CA LEU A 192 0.07 -1.15 8.93
C LEU A 192 0.47 -2.42 9.68
N SER A 193 -0.33 -3.49 9.61
CA SER A 193 0.01 -4.80 10.19
C SER A 193 1.31 -5.34 9.59
N ALA A 194 1.42 -5.37 8.25
CA ALA A 194 2.65 -5.79 7.57
C ALA A 194 3.88 -4.94 7.97
N GLY A 195 3.70 -3.62 8.14
CA GLY A 195 4.71 -2.70 8.63
C GLY A 195 5.13 -3.01 10.06
N ALA A 196 4.18 -3.21 10.97
CA ALA A 196 4.43 -3.56 12.37
C ALA A 196 5.15 -4.91 12.49
N ALA A 197 4.70 -5.93 11.75
CA ALA A 197 5.34 -7.24 11.68
C ALA A 197 6.79 -7.15 11.19
N SER A 198 7.07 -6.32 10.17
CA SER A 198 8.43 -6.07 9.68
C SER A 198 9.33 -5.47 10.76
N ILE A 199 8.81 -4.56 11.58
CA ILE A 199 9.54 -3.97 12.70
C ILE A 199 9.81 -5.04 13.77
N VAL A 200 8.82 -5.87 14.09
CA VAL A 200 8.97 -6.98 15.06
C VAL A 200 10.09 -7.94 14.62
N LEU A 201 10.12 -8.29 13.32
CA LEU A 201 11.14 -9.20 12.75
C LEU A 201 12.55 -8.59 12.77
N ALA A 202 12.67 -7.29 12.46
CA ALA A 202 13.96 -6.61 12.36
C ALA A 202 14.49 -6.06 13.69
N SER A 203 13.62 -5.91 14.70
CA SER A 203 14.01 -5.30 15.97
C SER A 203 14.80 -6.27 16.86
N ARG A 204 15.95 -5.79 17.36
CA ARG A 204 16.75 -6.47 18.40
C ARG A 204 16.34 -6.06 19.81
N ASN A 205 15.61 -4.96 19.96
CA ASN A 205 15.18 -4.43 21.25
C ASN A 205 13.88 -5.12 21.70
N ARG A 206 13.92 -5.80 22.85
CA ARG A 206 12.76 -6.50 23.41
C ARG A 206 11.56 -5.57 23.66
N LYS A 207 11.80 -4.34 24.13
CA LYS A 207 10.72 -3.36 24.38
C LYS A 207 10.02 -2.97 23.07
N GLU A 208 10.81 -2.70 22.03
CA GLU A 208 10.30 -2.36 20.70
C GLU A 208 9.47 -3.52 20.13
N ARG A 209 9.98 -4.75 20.19
CA ARG A 209 9.25 -5.95 19.74
C ARG A 209 7.91 -6.11 20.46
N ILE A 210 7.90 -6.03 21.80
CA ILE A 210 6.66 -6.18 22.58
C ILE A 210 5.64 -5.10 22.20
N LEU A 211 6.08 -3.84 22.03
CA LEU A 211 5.19 -2.74 21.63
C LEU A 211 4.57 -3.00 20.25
N PHE A 212 5.40 -3.30 19.25
CA PHE A 212 4.92 -3.51 17.89
C PHE A 212 4.10 -4.79 17.74
N THR A 213 4.37 -5.84 18.51
CA THR A 213 3.49 -7.01 18.58
C THR A 213 2.09 -6.63 19.13
N LYS A 214 2.02 -5.81 20.18
CA LYS A 214 0.73 -5.35 20.72
C LYS A 214 -0.03 -4.47 19.71
N ILE A 215 0.68 -3.57 19.03
CA ILE A 215 0.10 -2.72 17.98
C ILE A 215 -0.45 -3.60 16.87
N ASP A 216 0.33 -4.56 16.40
CA ASP A 216 -0.06 -5.49 15.34
C ASP A 216 -1.29 -6.32 15.72
N MET A 217 -1.35 -6.84 16.95
CA MET A 217 -2.53 -7.56 17.45
C MET A 217 -3.80 -6.69 17.46
N ILE A 218 -3.68 -5.40 17.80
CA ILE A 218 -4.82 -4.46 17.74
C ILE A 218 -5.24 -4.23 16.29
N ILE A 219 -4.28 -4.02 15.39
CA ILE A 219 -4.54 -3.80 13.97
C ILE A 219 -5.18 -5.04 13.34
N LEU A 220 -4.70 -6.24 13.65
CA LEU A 220 -5.31 -7.51 13.21
C LEU A 220 -6.76 -7.65 13.72
N GLY A 221 -7.04 -7.21 14.94
CA GLY A 221 -8.43 -7.14 15.45
C GLY A 221 -9.31 -6.19 14.65
N VAL A 222 -8.79 -5.02 14.28
CA VAL A 222 -9.47 -4.05 13.41
C VAL A 222 -9.66 -4.62 12.00
N GLU A 223 -8.65 -5.26 11.45
CA GLU A 223 -8.69 -5.91 10.14
C GLU A 223 -9.77 -7.00 10.09
N LEU A 224 -9.80 -7.88 11.09
CA LEU A 224 -10.83 -8.90 11.21
C LEU A 224 -12.24 -8.28 11.32
N PHE A 225 -12.40 -7.22 12.11
CA PHE A 225 -13.66 -6.50 12.20
C PHE A 225 -14.10 -5.93 10.84
N LEU A 226 -13.17 -5.31 10.10
CA LEU A 226 -13.45 -4.76 8.77
C LEU A 226 -13.82 -5.86 7.76
N ILE A 227 -13.16 -7.01 7.80
CA ILE A 227 -13.49 -8.16 6.95
C ILE A 227 -14.90 -8.67 7.26
N VAL A 228 -15.23 -8.88 8.54
CA VAL A 228 -16.56 -9.31 8.95
C VAL A 228 -17.61 -8.29 8.50
N HIS A 229 -17.35 -6.99 8.74
CA HIS A 229 -18.25 -5.92 8.33
C HIS A 229 -18.45 -5.88 6.80
N MET A 230 -17.39 -6.10 6.03
CA MET A 230 -17.43 -6.17 4.57
C MET A 230 -18.33 -7.32 4.09
N PHE A 231 -18.17 -8.51 4.65
CA PHE A 231 -19.03 -9.64 4.28
C PHE A 231 -20.49 -9.45 4.72
N MET A 232 -20.74 -8.86 5.89
CA MET A 232 -22.10 -8.49 6.29
C MET A 232 -22.73 -7.52 5.29
N GLY A 233 -21.96 -6.55 4.80
CA GLY A 233 -22.40 -5.64 3.75
C GLY A 233 -22.74 -6.36 2.44
N PHE A 234 -21.94 -7.32 2.00
CA PHE A 234 -22.23 -8.11 0.80
C PHE A 234 -23.47 -8.96 0.92
N LEU A 235 -23.70 -9.60 2.08
CA LEU A 235 -24.89 -10.42 2.34
C LEU A 235 -26.19 -9.60 2.41
N ALA A 236 -26.10 -8.31 2.67
CA ALA A 236 -27.23 -7.37 2.72
C ALA A 236 -27.40 -6.55 1.43
N SER A 237 -26.66 -6.88 0.36
CA SER A 237 -26.58 -6.10 -0.88
C SER A 237 -27.23 -6.81 -2.07
N THR A 238 -26.65 -6.64 -3.25
CA THR A 238 -27.19 -7.21 -4.50
C THR A 238 -27.00 -8.72 -4.57
N GLN A 239 -27.88 -9.40 -5.34
CA GLN A 239 -27.80 -10.86 -5.53
C GLN A 239 -26.40 -11.31 -6.01
N VAL A 240 -25.77 -10.53 -6.89
CA VAL A 240 -24.42 -10.83 -7.42
C VAL A 240 -23.35 -10.76 -6.32
N GLN A 241 -23.48 -9.82 -5.35
CA GLN A 241 -22.58 -9.73 -4.20
C GLN A 241 -22.79 -10.87 -3.22
N ILE A 242 -24.06 -11.28 -2.98
CA ILE A 242 -24.41 -12.42 -2.14
C ILE A 242 -23.80 -13.71 -2.73
N GLU A 243 -23.97 -13.95 -4.02
CA GLU A 243 -23.39 -15.11 -4.71
C GLU A 243 -21.85 -15.10 -4.66
N ALA A 244 -21.24 -13.93 -4.90
CA ALA A 244 -19.78 -13.79 -4.82
C ALA A 244 -19.24 -14.00 -3.38
N ALA A 245 -19.94 -13.52 -2.36
CA ALA A 245 -19.61 -13.80 -0.96
C ALA A 245 -19.78 -15.26 -0.59
N GLY A 246 -20.81 -15.94 -1.13
CA GLY A 246 -21.06 -17.36 -0.94
C GLY A 246 -19.90 -18.25 -1.40
N LEU A 247 -19.10 -17.82 -2.38
CA LEU A 247 -17.91 -18.56 -2.82
C LEU A 247 -16.88 -18.73 -1.68
N PHE A 248 -16.85 -17.80 -0.72
CA PHE A 248 -15.93 -17.80 0.44
C PHE A 248 -16.62 -18.35 1.71
N LEU A 249 -17.92 -18.10 1.86
CA LEU A 249 -18.69 -18.45 3.07
C LEU A 249 -19.46 -19.78 2.91
N GLY A 250 -18.81 -20.83 2.53
CA GLY A 250 -19.39 -22.18 2.32
C GLY A 250 -19.21 -22.71 0.90
N GLY A 251 -18.57 -21.94 0.02
CA GLY A 251 -18.26 -22.30 -1.36
C GLY A 251 -16.86 -22.92 -1.55
N PRO A 252 -16.40 -23.01 -2.80
CA PRO A 252 -15.15 -23.70 -3.15
C PRO A 252 -13.89 -23.04 -2.58
N TYR A 253 -13.95 -21.77 -2.18
CA TYR A 253 -12.80 -21.03 -1.63
C TYR A 253 -12.80 -20.94 -0.11
N THR A 254 -13.76 -21.53 0.60
CA THR A 254 -13.87 -21.45 2.07
C THR A 254 -12.65 -22.02 2.79
N MET A 255 -12.01 -23.05 2.21
CA MET A 255 -10.82 -23.67 2.83
C MET A 255 -9.53 -22.86 2.63
N VAL A 256 -9.52 -21.89 1.72
CA VAL A 256 -8.37 -21.06 1.38
C VAL A 256 -8.49 -19.67 2.01
N PHE A 257 -9.69 -19.27 2.35
CA PHE A 257 -10.01 -18.01 3.02
C PHE A 257 -9.92 -18.17 4.55
#